data_b349407ca7878026e9ad2cf5c9a864a7
#
_entry.id   b349407ca7878026e9ad2cf5c9a864a7
#
_cell.length_a   1.000
_cell.length_b   1.000
_cell.length_c   1.000
_cell.angle_alpha   90.00
_cell.angle_beta   90.00
_cell.angle_gamma   90.00
#
_symmetry.space_group_name_H-M   'P 1'
#
loop_
_entity.id
_entity.type
_entity.pdbx_description
1 polymer ?
#
loop_
_entity_poly.entity_id
_entity_poly.type
_entity_poly.pdbx_seq_one_letter_code
_entity_poly.pdbx_strand_id
1 'polypeptide(L)'
;MNDITEAGLARIHINREVHMSSNPTSGEGLYALASIPKHEKLYREVAGDEEDERVPRDETEVRLTEDEHFYSREAFDILVNGDEHEIDTSEISYARVVDLYVGSGGKASNEYLVKYSHGPVENLSGTLPPGQKVKVKDDMRFRVAGTGES
;
A
#
# COMPACT_ATOMS: atom_id res chain seq x y z
N MET A 1 23.04 -31.38 13.06
CA MET A 1 22.54 -30.95 13.37
C MET A 1 21.59 -30.56 12.74
N ASN A 2 20.80 -30.81 12.53
CA ASN A 2 19.86 -30.36 12.07
C ASN A 2 19.33 -29.29 12.63
N ASP A 3 19.86 -28.87 13.58
CA ASP A 3 19.47 -27.69 14.23
C ASP A 3 19.41 -26.52 13.31
N ILE A 4 20.24 -26.51 12.32
CA ILE A 4 20.20 -25.44 11.33
C ILE A 4 18.84 -25.37 10.65
N THR A 5 18.30 -26.53 10.30
CA THR A 5 17.00 -26.58 9.66
C THR A 5 15.93 -26.05 10.60
N GLU A 6 15.99 -26.47 11.85
CA GLU A 6 14.99 -26.02 12.82
C GLU A 6 15.13 -24.54 13.08
N ALA A 7 16.36 -24.08 13.23
CA ALA A 7 16.60 -22.66 13.45
C ALA A 7 16.25 -21.82 12.24
N GLY A 8 16.25 -22.43 11.06
CA GLY A 8 15.94 -21.73 9.84
C GLY A 8 14.47 -21.70 9.49
N LEU A 9 13.59 -22.23 10.36
CA LEU A 9 12.16 -22.24 10.10
C LEU A 9 11.42 -21.56 11.23
N ALA A 10 10.35 -20.88 10.88
CA ALA A 10 9.48 -20.27 11.86
C ALA A 10 8.04 -20.55 11.48
N ARG A 11 7.23 -20.81 12.48
CA ARG A 11 5.80 -20.94 12.28
C ARG A 11 5.19 -19.57 12.42
N ILE A 12 4.46 -19.15 11.38
CA ILE A 12 3.82 -17.84 11.38
C ILE A 12 2.38 -17.99 10.92
N HIS A 13 1.61 -16.95 11.13
CA HIS A 13 0.19 -16.94 10.74
C HIS A 13 0.01 -15.82 9.73
N ILE A 14 -0.55 -16.16 8.55
CA ILE A 14 -0.86 -15.17 7.54
C ILE A 14 -2.33 -15.30 7.22
N ASN A 15 -3.10 -14.25 7.47
CA ASN A 15 -4.55 -14.26 7.30
C ASN A 15 -5.18 -15.42 8.05
N ARG A 16 -4.68 -15.67 9.25
CA ARG A 16 -5.17 -16.72 10.16
C ARG A 16 -4.85 -18.14 9.73
N GLU A 17 -4.00 -18.29 8.73
CA GLU A 17 -3.53 -19.62 8.32
C GLU A 17 -2.09 -19.80 8.76
N VAL A 18 -1.79 -21.01 9.20
CA VAL A 18 -0.44 -21.34 9.65
C VAL A 18 0.45 -21.64 8.45
N HIS A 19 1.63 -21.05 8.45
CA HIS A 19 2.63 -21.31 7.42
C HIS A 19 3.99 -21.52 8.09
N MET A 20 4.80 -22.38 7.48
CA MET A 20 6.17 -22.55 7.89
C MET A 20 7.05 -21.81 6.91
N SER A 21 7.86 -20.90 7.38
CA SER A 21 8.70 -20.07 6.53
C SER A 21 10.17 -20.19 6.93
N SER A 22 11.02 -20.06 5.94
CA SER A 22 12.45 -19.90 6.25
C SER A 22 12.61 -18.64 7.10
N ASN A 23 13.63 -18.59 7.93
CA ASN A 23 13.85 -17.47 8.82
C ASN A 23 15.36 -17.18 8.90
N PRO A 24 15.85 -16.08 8.36
CA PRO A 24 15.05 -15.01 7.78
C PRO A 24 14.52 -15.35 6.41
N THR A 25 13.57 -14.55 5.97
CA THR A 25 13.02 -14.69 4.63
C THR A 25 13.05 -13.29 3.98
N SER A 26 12.38 -13.13 2.87
CA SER A 26 12.23 -11.82 2.25
C SER A 26 10.76 -11.45 2.22
N GLY A 27 10.49 -10.17 2.02
CA GLY A 27 9.12 -9.73 1.84
C GLY A 27 8.47 -10.50 0.70
N GLU A 28 9.14 -10.55 -0.44
CA GLU A 28 8.65 -11.28 -1.61
C GLU A 28 8.33 -12.74 -1.25
N GLY A 29 9.19 -13.36 -0.45
CA GLY A 29 8.99 -14.74 -0.02
C GLY A 29 7.71 -14.92 0.78
N LEU A 30 7.39 -13.97 1.64
CA LEU A 30 6.16 -14.05 2.43
C LEU A 30 4.91 -13.88 1.56
N TYR A 31 4.96 -12.95 0.60
CA TYR A 31 3.85 -12.77 -0.33
C TYR A 31 3.61 -14.05 -1.13
N ALA A 32 4.69 -14.69 -1.58
CA ALA A 32 4.58 -15.92 -2.35
C ALA A 32 4.06 -17.07 -1.50
N LEU A 33 4.54 -17.17 -0.28
CA LEU A 33 4.15 -18.24 0.64
C LEU A 33 2.65 -18.30 0.84
N ALA A 34 2.01 -17.15 0.98
CA ALA A 34 0.58 -17.06 1.23
C ALA A 34 -0.22 -16.73 -0.03
N SER A 35 0.42 -16.69 -1.18
CA SER A 35 -0.24 -16.38 -2.46
C SER A 35 -1.03 -15.09 -2.41
N ILE A 36 -0.39 -14.05 -1.88
CA ILE A 36 -1.05 -12.75 -1.73
C ILE A 36 -1.28 -12.12 -3.11
N PRO A 37 -2.50 -11.70 -3.44
CA PRO A 37 -2.79 -11.10 -4.74
C PRO A 37 -1.99 -9.80 -4.97
N LYS A 38 -1.84 -9.44 -6.23
CA LYS A 38 -1.05 -8.27 -6.61
C LYS A 38 -1.53 -6.96 -5.99
N HIS A 39 -2.84 -6.83 -5.85
CA HIS A 39 -3.43 -5.59 -5.35
C HIS A 39 -3.53 -5.54 -3.84
N GLU A 40 -3.00 -6.55 -3.15
CA GLU A 40 -3.00 -6.56 -1.69
C GLU A 40 -1.60 -6.38 -1.16
N LYS A 41 -1.50 -5.75 -0.01
CA LYS A 41 -0.24 -5.56 0.69
C LYS A 41 -0.29 -6.33 2.00
N LEU A 42 0.86 -6.82 2.40
CA LEU A 42 1.00 -7.63 3.60
C LEU A 42 1.49 -6.75 4.74
N TYR A 43 0.91 -6.96 5.92
CA TYR A 43 1.25 -6.21 7.11
C TYR A 43 1.60 -7.15 8.25
N ARG A 44 2.60 -6.76 9.03
CA ARG A 44 3.00 -7.46 10.24
C ARG A 44 2.30 -6.81 11.42
N GLU A 45 1.58 -7.61 12.22
CA GLU A 45 0.92 -7.06 13.39
C GLU A 45 1.95 -6.70 14.44
N VAL A 46 1.81 -5.50 14.99
CA VAL A 46 2.69 -5.00 16.03
C VAL A 46 1.88 -4.85 17.30
N ALA A 47 2.43 -5.33 18.43
CA ALA A 47 1.74 -5.27 19.70
C ALA A 47 1.66 -3.83 20.20
N GLY A 48 0.64 -3.54 20.98
CA GLY A 48 0.49 -2.25 21.61
C GLY A 48 -0.17 -1.22 20.71
N ASP A 49 0.15 0.04 20.95
CA ASP A 49 -0.47 1.15 20.24
C ASP A 49 0.25 1.53 18.95
N GLU A 50 1.30 0.82 18.61
CA GLU A 50 2.06 1.14 17.41
C GLU A 50 1.35 0.64 16.16
N GLU A 51 1.58 1.33 15.05
CA GLU A 51 1.01 0.93 13.78
C GLU A 51 1.66 -0.34 13.28
N ASP A 52 0.86 -1.16 12.59
CA ASP A 52 1.38 -2.38 12.00
C ASP A 52 2.37 -2.05 10.89
N GLU A 53 3.35 -2.92 10.74
CA GLU A 53 4.44 -2.73 9.80
C GLU A 53 4.08 -3.29 8.44
N ARG A 54 4.18 -2.46 7.41
CA ARG A 54 3.99 -2.95 6.06
C ARG A 54 5.21 -3.75 5.62
N VAL A 55 4.98 -4.93 5.07
CA VAL A 55 6.04 -5.77 4.53
C VAL A 55 6.17 -5.46 3.03
N PRO A 56 7.34 -4.97 2.60
CA PRO A 56 7.49 -4.66 1.16
C PRO A 56 7.56 -5.94 0.34
N ARG A 57 7.03 -5.88 -0.88
CA ARG A 57 7.08 -7.03 -1.78
C ARG A 57 8.37 -6.94 -2.59
N ASP A 58 9.48 -7.21 -1.91
CA ASP A 58 10.78 -7.17 -2.56
C ASP A 58 11.75 -8.06 -1.80
N GLU A 59 13.03 -7.89 -2.03
CA GLU A 59 14.06 -8.76 -1.43
C GLU A 59 14.48 -8.32 -0.03
N THR A 60 13.83 -7.33 0.53
CA THR A 60 14.16 -6.86 1.87
C THR A 60 14.07 -8.02 2.87
N GLU A 61 15.11 -8.16 3.68
CA GLU A 61 15.17 -9.24 4.66
C GLU A 61 14.13 -9.04 5.75
N VAL A 62 13.43 -10.12 6.08
CA VAL A 62 12.42 -10.11 7.15
C VAL A 62 12.81 -11.20 8.15
N ARG A 63 13.05 -10.80 9.38
CA ARG A 63 13.33 -11.73 10.47
C ARG A 63 12.03 -12.04 11.18
N LEU A 64 11.77 -13.30 11.38
CA LEU A 64 10.48 -13.76 11.90
C LEU A 64 10.60 -14.20 13.35
N THR A 65 9.51 -13.98 14.08
CA THR A 65 9.35 -14.46 15.44
C THR A 65 8.32 -15.58 15.40
N GLU A 66 8.51 -16.60 16.22
CA GLU A 66 7.60 -17.73 16.25
C GLU A 66 6.18 -17.28 16.58
N ASP A 67 5.22 -17.80 15.83
CA ASP A 67 3.78 -17.49 15.98
C ASP A 67 3.44 -16.03 15.73
N GLU A 68 4.25 -15.35 14.95
CA GLU A 68 3.99 -13.99 14.54
C GLU A 68 2.80 -13.95 13.58
N HIS A 69 2.04 -12.87 13.61
CA HIS A 69 0.83 -12.72 12.79
C HIS A 69 0.98 -11.66 11.72
N PHE A 70 0.53 -12.01 10.54
CA PHE A 70 0.50 -11.13 9.38
C PHE A 70 -0.89 -11.15 8.78
N TYR A 71 -1.25 -10.10 8.08
CA TYR A 71 -2.50 -10.07 7.33
C TYR A 71 -2.30 -9.25 6.06
N SER A 72 -3.16 -9.51 5.07
CA SER A 72 -3.13 -8.74 3.84
C SER A 72 -4.43 -7.98 3.67
N ARG A 73 -4.36 -6.87 2.95
CA ARG A 73 -5.55 -6.11 2.60
C ARG A 73 -5.25 -5.33 1.33
N GLU A 74 -6.31 -4.94 0.64
CA GLU A 74 -6.15 -4.07 -0.52
C GLU A 74 -5.48 -2.78 -0.10
N ALA A 75 -4.48 -2.39 -0.84
CA ALA A 75 -3.82 -1.12 -0.61
C ALA A 75 -3.10 -0.74 -1.88
N PHE A 76 -3.14 0.54 -2.19
CA PHE A 76 -2.53 1.07 -3.41
C PHE A 76 -1.65 2.25 -3.03
N ASP A 77 -0.47 2.27 -3.62
CA ASP A 77 0.45 3.39 -3.43
C ASP A 77 0.25 4.35 -4.58
N ILE A 78 -0.14 5.56 -4.27
CA ILE A 78 -0.33 6.58 -5.30
C ILE A 78 0.56 7.76 -4.98
N LEU A 79 0.77 8.61 -5.98
CA LEU A 79 1.53 9.83 -5.80
C LEU A 79 0.61 11.01 -6.04
N VAL A 80 0.65 11.97 -5.12
CA VAL A 80 -0.09 13.22 -5.28
C VAL A 80 0.94 14.34 -5.27
N ASN A 81 1.14 14.95 -6.42
CA ASN A 81 2.18 15.97 -6.60
C ASN A 81 3.55 15.49 -6.11
N GLY A 82 3.84 14.21 -6.35
CA GLY A 82 5.11 13.63 -5.99
C GLY A 82 5.19 13.03 -4.60
N ASP A 83 4.19 13.24 -3.77
CA ASP A 83 4.17 12.69 -2.40
C ASP A 83 3.44 11.35 -2.40
N GLU A 84 4.05 10.37 -1.77
CA GLU A 84 3.45 9.03 -1.70
C GLU A 84 2.35 8.94 -0.67
N HIS A 85 1.27 8.25 -1.03
CA HIS A 85 0.17 7.98 -0.12
C HIS A 85 -0.30 6.55 -0.32
N GLU A 86 -0.62 5.89 0.76
CA GLU A 86 -1.21 4.56 0.69
C GLU A 86 -2.71 4.71 0.90
N ILE A 87 -3.50 4.14 0.00
CA ILE A 87 -4.97 4.14 0.14
C ILE A 87 -5.45 2.70 0.14
N ASP A 88 -6.55 2.47 0.81
CA ASP A 88 -7.08 1.11 0.99
C ASP A 88 -8.34 0.84 0.16
N THR A 89 -8.57 1.62 -0.87
CA THR A 89 -9.72 1.44 -1.74
C THR A 89 -9.27 1.35 -3.19
N SER A 90 -10.05 0.63 -4.00
CA SER A 90 -9.72 0.45 -5.42
C SER A 90 -10.15 1.65 -6.27
N GLU A 91 -10.82 2.61 -5.65
CA GLU A 91 -11.23 3.85 -6.31
C GLU A 91 -10.91 5.01 -5.39
N ILE A 92 -10.65 6.18 -5.99
CA ILE A 92 -10.42 7.37 -5.20
C ILE A 92 -11.25 8.51 -5.78
N SER A 93 -11.82 9.33 -4.90
CA SER A 93 -12.65 10.44 -5.30
C SER A 93 -11.83 11.72 -5.44
N TYR A 94 -12.39 12.66 -6.19
CA TYR A 94 -11.82 14.00 -6.29
C TYR A 94 -11.57 14.59 -4.89
N ALA A 95 -12.56 14.50 -4.02
CA ALA A 95 -12.47 15.06 -2.68
C ALA A 95 -11.31 14.44 -1.90
N ARG A 96 -11.13 13.11 -2.02
CA ARG A 96 -10.05 12.44 -1.30
C ARG A 96 -8.68 12.87 -1.82
N VAL A 97 -8.54 13.00 -3.14
CA VAL A 97 -7.27 13.43 -3.72
C VAL A 97 -6.91 14.83 -3.22
N VAL A 98 -7.90 15.73 -3.21
CA VAL A 98 -7.70 17.09 -2.72
C VAL A 98 -7.32 17.08 -1.25
N ASP A 99 -7.99 16.24 -0.44
CA ASP A 99 -7.67 16.12 0.98
C ASP A 99 -6.22 15.67 1.19
N LEU A 100 -5.77 14.71 0.40
CA LEU A 100 -4.38 14.25 0.50
C LEU A 100 -3.40 15.36 0.13
N TYR A 101 -3.73 16.12 -0.90
CA TYR A 101 -2.89 17.23 -1.34
C TYR A 101 -2.79 18.29 -0.24
N VAL A 102 -3.91 18.73 0.28
CA VAL A 102 -3.93 19.77 1.32
C VAL A 102 -3.27 19.27 2.60
N GLY A 103 -3.54 18.01 2.96
CA GLY A 103 -2.96 17.39 4.15
C GLY A 103 -1.45 17.24 4.08
N SER A 104 -0.88 17.19 2.88
CA SER A 104 0.57 17.10 2.67
C SER A 104 1.22 18.47 2.56
N GLY A 105 0.51 19.53 2.87
CA GLY A 105 1.05 20.88 2.79
C GLY A 105 0.70 21.61 1.51
N GLY A 106 -0.21 21.07 0.71
CA GLY A 106 -0.62 21.71 -0.52
C GLY A 106 -1.37 23.00 -0.24
N LYS A 107 -1.33 23.91 -1.20
CA LYS A 107 -1.91 25.23 -1.04
C LYS A 107 -3.43 25.18 -1.13
N ALA A 108 -4.10 25.79 -0.16
CA ALA A 108 -5.55 25.86 -0.16
C ALA A 108 -6.04 26.74 -1.32
N SER A 109 -7.17 26.39 -1.89
CA SER A 109 -7.77 27.12 -2.98
C SER A 109 -9.28 26.87 -2.97
N ASN A 110 -10.01 27.75 -3.64
CA ASN A 110 -11.46 27.58 -3.77
C ASN A 110 -11.81 26.44 -4.72
N GLU A 111 -10.97 26.24 -5.70
CA GLU A 111 -11.19 25.19 -6.69
C GLU A 111 -9.87 24.51 -7.01
N TYR A 112 -9.97 23.25 -7.41
CA TYR A 112 -8.78 22.49 -7.76
C TYR A 112 -9.00 21.78 -9.08
N LEU A 113 -7.94 21.70 -9.86
CA LEU A 113 -7.92 20.86 -11.05
C LEU A 113 -7.12 19.61 -10.67
N VAL A 114 -7.74 18.45 -10.85
CA VAL A 114 -7.09 17.18 -10.54
C VAL A 114 -6.92 16.39 -11.83
N LYS A 115 -5.68 16.08 -12.15
CA LYS A 115 -5.34 15.25 -13.30
C LYS A 115 -4.66 14.01 -12.83
N TYR A 116 -4.76 12.93 -13.60
CA TYR A 116 -4.08 11.69 -13.25
C TYR A 116 -3.40 11.09 -14.46
N SER A 117 -2.41 10.25 -14.19
CA SER A 117 -1.69 9.50 -15.20
C SER A 117 -1.23 8.19 -14.58
N HIS A 118 -0.73 7.29 -15.43
CA HIS A 118 -0.27 5.98 -14.96
C HIS A 118 -1.38 5.17 -14.30
N GLY A 119 -2.60 5.39 -14.76
CA GLY A 119 -3.76 4.66 -14.25
C GLY A 119 -3.90 3.30 -14.90
N PRO A 120 -4.99 2.59 -14.57
CA PRO A 120 -5.27 1.29 -15.16
C PRO A 120 -5.45 1.40 -16.67
N VAL A 121 -5.32 0.27 -17.36
CA VAL A 121 -5.38 0.23 -18.82
C VAL A 121 -6.64 0.90 -19.37
N GLU A 122 -7.78 0.69 -18.72
CA GLU A 122 -9.03 1.28 -19.18
C GLU A 122 -9.12 2.77 -18.90
N ASN A 123 -8.17 3.33 -18.17
CA ASN A 123 -8.23 4.74 -17.80
C ASN A 123 -6.84 5.25 -17.42
N LEU A 124 -5.96 5.29 -18.43
CA LEU A 124 -4.54 5.59 -18.20
C LEU A 124 -4.30 7.01 -17.72
N SER A 125 -5.03 7.98 -18.24
CA SER A 125 -4.84 9.37 -17.85
C SER A 125 -6.10 10.16 -18.12
N GLY A 126 -6.23 11.31 -17.45
CA GLY A 126 -7.38 12.15 -17.65
C GLY A 126 -7.50 13.20 -16.57
N THR A 127 -8.67 13.79 -16.51
CA THR A 127 -9.02 14.78 -15.50
C THR A 127 -10.09 14.17 -14.60
N LEU A 128 -9.94 14.37 -13.30
CA LEU A 128 -10.92 13.89 -12.32
C LEU A 128 -11.76 15.07 -11.85
N PRO A 129 -13.00 15.17 -12.32
CA PRO A 129 -13.85 16.32 -11.94
C PRO A 129 -14.43 16.18 -10.54
N PRO A 130 -14.85 17.29 -9.94
CA PRO A 130 -15.51 17.23 -8.63
C PRO A 130 -16.71 16.29 -8.66
N GLY A 131 -16.88 15.55 -7.57
CA GLY A 131 -17.97 14.61 -7.42
C GLY A 131 -17.76 13.27 -8.10
N GLN A 132 -16.63 13.09 -8.78
CA GLN A 132 -16.33 11.85 -9.49
C GLN A 132 -15.28 11.04 -8.78
N LYS A 133 -15.14 9.78 -9.22
CA LYS A 133 -14.12 8.84 -8.73
C LYS A 133 -13.43 8.22 -9.91
N VAL A 134 -12.24 7.68 -9.65
CA VAL A 134 -11.49 6.96 -10.67
C VAL A 134 -10.86 5.73 -10.03
N LYS A 135 -10.74 4.66 -10.81
CA LYS A 135 -10.06 3.45 -10.34
C LYS A 135 -8.58 3.73 -10.22
N VAL A 136 -7.97 3.14 -9.21
CA VAL A 136 -6.55 3.35 -8.96
C VAL A 136 -5.78 2.07 -9.19
N LYS A 137 -4.49 2.24 -9.38
CA LYS A 137 -3.53 1.14 -9.37
C LYS A 137 -2.24 1.66 -8.76
N ASP A 138 -1.35 0.74 -8.38
CA ASP A 138 -0.07 1.13 -7.79
C ASP A 138 0.70 2.06 -8.73
N ASP A 139 1.33 3.05 -8.15
CA ASP A 139 2.16 4.04 -8.85
C ASP A 139 1.38 5.01 -9.72
N MET A 140 0.06 5.03 -9.59
CA MET A 140 -0.76 6.01 -10.27
C MET A 140 -0.44 7.39 -9.73
N ARG A 141 -0.40 8.37 -10.61
CA ARG A 141 0.01 9.74 -10.26
C ARG A 141 -1.14 10.71 -10.39
N PHE A 142 -1.25 11.56 -9.40
CA PHE A 142 -2.24 12.64 -9.41
C PHE A 142 -1.53 13.97 -9.30
N ARG A 143 -2.02 14.94 -10.03
CA ARG A 143 -1.51 16.31 -9.96
C ARG A 143 -2.67 17.21 -9.61
N VAL A 144 -2.51 17.95 -8.53
CA VAL A 144 -3.52 18.87 -8.03
C VAL A 144 -3.01 20.29 -8.14
N ALA A 145 -3.81 21.17 -8.70
CA ALA A 145 -3.46 22.58 -8.80
C ALA A 145 -4.67 23.41 -8.45
N GLY A 146 -4.48 24.46 -7.67
CA GLY A 146 -5.56 25.40 -7.39
C GLY A 146 -5.85 26.21 -8.62
N THR A 147 -7.12 26.32 -9.00
CA THR A 147 -7.54 27.09 -10.15
C THR A 147 -8.39 28.29 -9.78
N GLY A 148 -8.87 28.34 -8.52
CA GLY A 148 -9.65 29.46 -8.07
C GLY A 148 -8.79 30.64 -7.71
N GLU A 149 -9.43 31.79 -7.58
CA GLU A 149 -8.72 32.97 -7.12
C GLU A 149 -8.27 32.77 -5.71
N SER A 150 -7.08 33.11 -5.40
CA SER A 150 -6.56 32.91 -4.06
C SER A 150 -5.83 34.12 -3.56
#